data_9584c4d461dc895c2b79f6e966cf9c79
#
_entry.id   9584c4d461dc895c2b79f6e966cf9c79
#
_cell.length_a   1.000
_cell.length_b   1.000
_cell.length_c   1.000
_cell.angle_alpha   90.00
_cell.angle_beta   90.00
_cell.angle_gamma   90.00
#
_symmetry.space_group_name_H-M   'P 1'
#
loop_
_entity.id
_entity.type
_entity.pdbx_description
1 polymer ?
#
loop_
_entity_poly.entity_id
_entity_poly.type
_entity_poly.pdbx_seq_one_letter_code
_entity_poly.pdbx_strand_id
1 'polypeptide(L)'
;MKKLLLFLIPMLLCVFTMNAQFSNSDNDAAMQLVGANKDALHLSAGDLSNVVVSNTMYDNATGIRMVYLNQTYKGIPILNQMLVLAFKNGKLVSNAGKFNHSMEKFTAGKMTMPSVSAESAVQSALSDRGMRPSQMAIPIATRDNGHTVEFSDMGISRENITAQLYWVPVEETYNNTVVVSRIELAWQVKLVPKTSSDYWMVNVNASDNRILGMDNFTDYDHWGSPLQAN
;
A
#
# COMPACT_ATOMS: atom_id res chain seq x y z
N MET A 1 8.52 -15.06 -70.28
CA MET A 1 9.03 -14.19 -69.17
C MET A 1 7.99 -14.19 -68.06
N LYS A 2 8.15 -15.03 -67.01
CA LYS A 2 7.24 -15.15 -65.87
C LYS A 2 7.78 -14.29 -64.75
N LYS A 3 7.03 -13.22 -64.36
CA LYS A 3 7.34 -12.36 -63.21
C LYS A 3 6.89 -13.07 -61.92
N LEU A 4 7.85 -13.44 -61.09
CA LEU A 4 7.64 -13.98 -59.77
C LEU A 4 7.39 -12.81 -58.78
N LEU A 5 6.16 -12.68 -58.29
CA LEU A 5 5.77 -11.66 -57.32
C LEU A 5 6.05 -12.21 -55.93
N LEU A 6 7.08 -11.71 -55.28
CA LEU A 6 7.42 -12.10 -53.88
C LEU A 6 6.55 -11.30 -52.94
N PHE A 7 5.58 -11.95 -52.27
CA PHE A 7 4.79 -11.35 -51.22
C PHE A 7 5.59 -11.41 -49.92
N LEU A 8 6.10 -10.26 -49.47
CA LEU A 8 6.72 -10.09 -48.17
C LEU A 8 5.59 -9.83 -47.15
N ILE A 9 5.27 -10.82 -46.32
CA ILE A 9 4.32 -10.68 -45.20
C ILE A 9 5.10 -10.11 -44.02
N PRO A 10 4.79 -8.90 -43.51
CA PRO A 10 5.37 -8.44 -42.24
C PRO A 10 4.76 -9.21 -41.10
N MET A 11 5.57 -10.04 -40.46
CA MET A 11 5.23 -10.73 -39.20
C MET A 11 5.17 -9.67 -38.09
N LEU A 12 3.94 -9.24 -37.78
CA LEU A 12 3.66 -8.31 -36.67
C LEU A 12 3.86 -9.08 -35.35
N LEU A 13 5.02 -8.90 -34.72
CA LEU A 13 5.28 -9.38 -33.36
C LEU A 13 4.40 -8.58 -32.39
N CYS A 14 3.22 -9.10 -32.05
CA CYS A 14 2.47 -8.62 -30.89
C CYS A 14 3.22 -9.03 -29.61
N VAL A 15 3.98 -8.14 -29.06
CA VAL A 15 4.51 -8.28 -27.69
C VAL A 15 3.34 -8.07 -26.74
N PHE A 16 2.72 -9.15 -26.28
CA PHE A 16 1.77 -9.10 -25.18
C PHE A 16 2.58 -8.85 -23.89
N THR A 17 2.63 -7.60 -23.47
CA THR A 17 2.99 -7.29 -22.09
C THR A 17 1.85 -7.80 -21.21
N MET A 18 2.02 -8.96 -20.58
CA MET A 18 1.16 -9.42 -19.52
C MET A 18 1.35 -8.51 -18.30
N ASN A 19 0.64 -7.39 -18.28
CA ASN A 19 0.34 -6.74 -17.02
C ASN A 19 -0.60 -7.68 -16.26
N ALA A 20 -0.15 -8.22 -15.14
CA ALA A 20 -1.02 -8.88 -14.18
C ALA A 20 -1.92 -7.81 -13.54
N GLN A 21 -2.90 -7.32 -14.30
CA GLN A 21 -4.05 -6.63 -13.74
C GLN A 21 -4.88 -7.72 -13.04
N PHE A 22 -4.92 -7.69 -11.71
CA PHE A 22 -5.96 -8.39 -10.97
C PHE A 22 -7.30 -7.99 -11.60
N SER A 23 -8.03 -8.97 -12.12
CA SER A 23 -9.25 -8.67 -12.85
C SER A 23 -10.27 -8.10 -11.87
N ASN A 24 -11.02 -7.07 -12.25
CA ASN A 24 -12.14 -6.53 -11.47
C ASN A 24 -13.08 -7.64 -11.01
N SER A 25 -13.24 -8.71 -11.80
CA SER A 25 -14.06 -9.89 -11.47
C SER A 25 -13.61 -10.65 -10.21
N ASP A 26 -12.30 -10.73 -9.93
CA ASP A 26 -11.80 -11.40 -8.72
C ASP A 26 -12.03 -10.57 -7.46
N ASN A 27 -11.91 -9.24 -7.57
CA ASN A 27 -12.22 -8.32 -6.48
C ASN A 27 -13.71 -8.30 -6.17
N ASP A 28 -14.56 -8.31 -7.20
CA ASP A 28 -16.02 -8.38 -7.04
C ASP A 28 -16.46 -9.69 -6.38
N ALA A 29 -15.88 -10.82 -6.80
CA ALA A 29 -16.12 -12.12 -6.18
C ALA A 29 -15.64 -12.16 -4.72
N ALA A 30 -14.48 -11.54 -4.42
CA ALA A 30 -13.98 -11.42 -3.07
C ALA A 30 -14.92 -10.57 -2.19
N MET A 31 -15.39 -9.42 -2.70
CA MET A 31 -16.34 -8.57 -1.97
C MET A 31 -17.70 -9.23 -1.74
N GLN A 32 -18.19 -10.06 -2.68
CA GLN A 32 -19.39 -10.86 -2.49
C GLN A 32 -19.22 -11.86 -1.31
N LEU A 33 -18.06 -12.55 -1.24
CA LEU A 33 -17.75 -13.44 -0.12
C LEU A 33 -17.71 -12.70 1.21
N VAL A 34 -17.07 -11.54 1.25
CA VAL A 34 -17.00 -10.70 2.44
C VAL A 34 -18.40 -10.27 2.88
N GLY A 35 -19.21 -9.76 1.95
CA GLY A 35 -20.59 -9.35 2.19
C GLY A 35 -21.48 -10.48 2.72
N ALA A 36 -21.35 -11.69 2.15
CA ALA A 36 -22.08 -12.88 2.60
C ALA A 36 -21.68 -13.35 4.02
N ASN A 37 -20.50 -12.97 4.50
CA ASN A 37 -19.97 -13.34 5.81
C ASN A 37 -19.85 -12.14 6.77
N LYS A 38 -20.44 -10.98 6.43
CA LYS A 38 -20.29 -9.72 7.18
C LYS A 38 -20.65 -9.83 8.66
N ASP A 39 -21.68 -10.63 9.01
CA ASP A 39 -22.12 -10.81 10.40
C ASP A 39 -21.09 -11.60 11.22
N ALA A 40 -20.46 -12.62 10.61
CA ALA A 40 -19.36 -13.37 11.24
C ALA A 40 -18.11 -12.53 11.41
N LEU A 41 -17.95 -11.49 10.58
CA LEU A 41 -16.84 -10.51 10.62
C LEU A 41 -17.17 -9.30 11.51
N HIS A 42 -18.38 -9.20 12.03
CA HIS A 42 -18.89 -8.03 12.78
C HIS A 42 -18.77 -6.72 11.96
N LEU A 43 -18.96 -6.79 10.64
CA LEU A 43 -18.90 -5.64 9.76
C LEU A 43 -20.30 -5.08 9.48
N SER A 44 -20.44 -3.78 9.60
CA SER A 44 -21.62 -3.03 9.17
C SER A 44 -21.64 -2.79 7.66
N ALA A 45 -22.77 -2.35 7.12
CA ALA A 45 -22.84 -1.90 5.72
C ALA A 45 -21.94 -0.68 5.47
N GLY A 46 -21.78 0.19 6.48
CA GLY A 46 -20.86 1.33 6.43
C GLY A 46 -19.40 0.89 6.35
N ASP A 47 -19.01 -0.13 7.11
CA ASP A 47 -17.65 -0.69 7.01
C ASP A 47 -17.38 -1.23 5.60
N LEU A 48 -18.34 -1.98 5.03
CA LEU A 48 -18.21 -2.55 3.68
C LEU A 48 -18.12 -1.49 2.58
N SER A 49 -18.70 -0.32 2.76
CA SER A 49 -18.60 0.79 1.80
C SER A 49 -17.25 1.51 1.83
N ASN A 50 -16.48 1.31 2.89
CA ASN A 50 -15.20 1.97 3.15
C ASN A 50 -14.02 0.97 3.17
N VAL A 51 -14.09 -0.06 2.34
CA VAL A 51 -13.00 -1.02 2.15
C VAL A 51 -12.67 -1.20 0.69
N VAL A 52 -11.42 -1.59 0.44
CA VAL A 52 -10.97 -2.05 -0.87
C VAL A 52 -10.27 -3.40 -0.73
N VAL A 53 -10.46 -4.26 -1.72
CA VAL A 53 -9.66 -5.49 -1.85
C VAL A 53 -8.29 -5.09 -2.34
N SER A 54 -7.28 -5.23 -1.49
CA SER A 54 -5.88 -4.96 -1.86
C SER A 54 -5.23 -6.15 -2.56
N ASN A 55 -5.67 -7.36 -2.21
CA ASN A 55 -5.23 -8.59 -2.86
C ASN A 55 -6.25 -9.72 -2.65
N THR A 56 -6.26 -10.68 -3.56
CA THR A 56 -6.97 -11.96 -3.39
C THR A 56 -6.14 -13.09 -3.98
N MET A 57 -6.13 -14.23 -3.34
CA MET A 57 -5.37 -15.41 -3.76
C MET A 57 -6.19 -16.66 -3.53
N TYR A 58 -6.21 -17.57 -4.51
CA TYR A 58 -6.87 -18.86 -4.39
C TYR A 58 -5.84 -19.98 -4.43
N ASP A 59 -5.83 -20.78 -3.37
CA ASP A 59 -4.99 -21.98 -3.30
C ASP A 59 -5.79 -23.21 -3.77
N ASN A 60 -5.46 -23.73 -4.94
CA ASN A 60 -6.11 -24.89 -5.55
C ASN A 60 -5.92 -26.18 -4.72
N ALA A 61 -4.81 -26.31 -3.98
CA ALA A 61 -4.52 -27.52 -3.21
C ALA A 61 -5.43 -27.66 -1.99
N THR A 62 -5.69 -26.54 -1.31
CA THR A 62 -6.51 -26.51 -0.08
C THR A 62 -7.95 -26.09 -0.34
N GLY A 63 -8.26 -25.47 -1.49
CA GLY A 63 -9.54 -24.85 -1.81
C GLY A 63 -9.81 -23.58 -0.97
N ILE A 64 -8.76 -22.95 -0.45
CA ILE A 64 -8.86 -21.73 0.35
C ILE A 64 -8.68 -20.50 -0.53
N ARG A 65 -9.60 -19.54 -0.38
CA ARG A 65 -9.45 -18.19 -0.92
C ARG A 65 -9.04 -17.24 0.19
N MET A 66 -7.88 -16.63 0.03
CA MET A 66 -7.43 -15.52 0.87
C MET A 66 -7.93 -14.21 0.28
N VAL A 67 -8.42 -13.31 1.12
CA VAL A 67 -8.83 -11.95 0.74
C VAL A 67 -8.19 -10.96 1.71
N TYR A 68 -7.51 -9.96 1.16
CA TYR A 68 -6.86 -8.89 1.90
C TYR A 68 -7.68 -7.62 1.68
N LEU A 69 -8.20 -7.06 2.77
CA LEU A 69 -9.01 -5.84 2.75
C LEU A 69 -8.27 -4.72 3.45
N ASN A 70 -8.16 -3.57 2.80
CA ASN A 70 -7.73 -2.34 3.45
C ASN A 70 -8.95 -1.48 3.77
N GLN A 71 -9.01 -0.96 4.99
CA GLN A 71 -9.97 0.07 5.34
C GLN A 71 -9.58 1.38 4.65
N THR A 72 -10.57 2.09 4.11
CA THR A 72 -10.36 3.37 3.43
C THR A 72 -11.28 4.44 3.99
N TYR A 73 -10.94 5.70 3.72
CA TYR A 73 -11.88 6.80 3.84
C TYR A 73 -11.76 7.68 2.59
N LYS A 74 -12.89 7.88 1.91
CA LYS A 74 -12.96 8.60 0.61
C LYS A 74 -11.94 8.06 -0.41
N GLY A 75 -11.77 6.73 -0.47
CA GLY A 75 -10.88 6.04 -1.39
C GLY A 75 -9.38 6.07 -1.02
N ILE A 76 -9.00 6.75 0.06
CA ILE A 76 -7.62 6.76 0.55
C ILE A 76 -7.49 5.72 1.68
N PRO A 77 -6.51 4.80 1.62
CA PRO A 77 -6.34 3.78 2.64
C PRO A 77 -5.93 4.37 3.99
N ILE A 78 -6.34 3.68 5.06
CA ILE A 78 -5.96 4.01 6.44
C ILE A 78 -4.79 3.10 6.81
N LEU A 79 -3.70 3.70 7.28
CA LEU A 79 -2.48 2.98 7.60
C LEU A 79 -2.72 1.94 8.70
N ASN A 80 -2.21 0.72 8.49
CA ASN A 80 -2.32 -0.41 9.42
C ASN A 80 -3.76 -0.85 9.77
N GLN A 81 -4.76 -0.47 8.94
CA GLN A 81 -6.13 -0.94 9.08
C GLN A 81 -6.45 -1.95 7.97
N MET A 82 -6.11 -3.21 8.24
CA MET A 82 -6.25 -4.30 7.27
C MET A 82 -6.89 -5.52 7.93
N LEU A 83 -7.73 -6.24 7.16
CA LEU A 83 -8.20 -7.58 7.48
C LEU A 83 -7.64 -8.57 6.45
N VAL A 84 -7.18 -9.71 6.94
CA VAL A 84 -6.81 -10.88 6.16
C VAL A 84 -7.82 -11.97 6.46
N LEU A 85 -8.54 -12.41 5.44
CA LEU A 85 -9.67 -13.32 5.55
C LEU A 85 -9.39 -14.59 4.76
N ALA A 86 -9.67 -15.75 5.34
CA ALA A 86 -9.60 -17.03 4.65
C ALA A 86 -11.01 -17.62 4.51
N PHE A 87 -11.39 -17.99 3.29
CA PHE A 87 -12.67 -18.62 2.97
C PHE A 87 -12.47 -20.01 2.39
N LYS A 88 -13.32 -20.95 2.81
CA LYS A 88 -13.41 -22.28 2.21
C LYS A 88 -14.86 -22.61 1.93
N ASN A 89 -15.19 -23.04 0.70
CA ASN A 89 -16.57 -23.32 0.28
C ASN A 89 -17.55 -22.18 0.59
N GLY A 90 -17.12 -20.93 0.38
CA GLY A 90 -17.94 -19.72 0.61
C GLY A 90 -18.09 -19.30 2.07
N LYS A 91 -17.53 -20.04 3.03
CA LYS A 91 -17.61 -19.75 4.47
C LYS A 91 -16.28 -19.22 5.00
N LEU A 92 -16.34 -18.23 5.89
CA LEU A 92 -15.18 -17.75 6.64
C LEU A 92 -14.64 -18.87 7.55
N VAL A 93 -13.35 -19.17 7.41
CA VAL A 93 -12.65 -20.18 8.24
C VAL A 93 -11.58 -19.57 9.13
N SER A 94 -11.08 -18.39 8.80
CA SER A 94 -10.11 -17.63 9.62
C SER A 94 -10.15 -16.16 9.28
N ASN A 95 -9.84 -15.32 10.26
CA ASN A 95 -9.59 -13.89 10.07
C ASN A 95 -8.43 -13.44 10.94
N ALA A 96 -7.72 -12.39 10.47
CA ALA A 96 -6.67 -11.70 11.21
C ALA A 96 -6.70 -10.22 10.88
N GLY A 97 -6.14 -9.40 11.78
CA GLY A 97 -6.18 -7.94 11.65
C GLY A 97 -7.40 -7.31 12.31
N LYS A 98 -7.57 -6.02 12.05
CA LYS A 98 -8.68 -5.24 12.62
C LYS A 98 -9.04 -4.05 11.73
N PHE A 99 -10.29 -3.62 11.82
CA PHE A 99 -10.74 -2.31 11.37
C PHE A 99 -11.05 -1.42 12.56
N ASN A 100 -10.93 -0.12 12.36
CA ASN A 100 -11.37 0.86 13.33
C ASN A 100 -12.78 1.34 12.99
N HIS A 101 -13.79 0.86 13.71
CA HIS A 101 -15.19 1.21 13.47
C HIS A 101 -15.56 2.67 13.81
N SER A 102 -14.63 3.43 14.41
CA SER A 102 -14.86 4.83 14.82
C SER A 102 -14.16 5.85 13.93
N MET A 103 -13.63 5.44 12.76
CA MET A 103 -12.81 6.31 11.90
C MET A 103 -13.57 7.54 11.39
N GLU A 104 -14.88 7.43 11.19
CA GLU A 104 -15.71 8.56 10.74
C GLU A 104 -15.59 9.77 11.68
N LYS A 105 -15.44 9.54 12.99
CA LYS A 105 -15.28 10.62 13.98
C LYS A 105 -14.00 11.41 13.77
N PHE A 106 -12.94 10.77 13.26
CA PHE A 106 -11.63 11.39 13.06
C PHE A 106 -11.47 12.00 11.66
N THR A 107 -12.28 11.55 10.70
CA THR A 107 -12.15 11.93 9.29
C THR A 107 -13.23 12.92 8.85
N ALA A 108 -14.30 13.10 9.65
CA ALA A 108 -15.40 14.03 9.32
C ALA A 108 -14.86 15.44 9.04
N GLY A 109 -15.22 15.99 7.87
CA GLY A 109 -14.82 17.33 7.44
C GLY A 109 -13.36 17.48 6.99
N LYS A 110 -12.53 16.43 7.06
CA LYS A 110 -11.14 16.51 6.58
C LYS A 110 -11.07 16.52 5.05
N MET A 111 -10.14 17.33 4.53
CA MET A 111 -9.86 17.42 3.11
C MET A 111 -9.04 16.19 2.67
N THR A 112 -9.33 15.67 1.49
CA THR A 112 -8.63 14.55 0.87
C THR A 112 -7.54 14.99 -0.11
N MET A 113 -7.47 16.28 -0.42
CA MET A 113 -6.45 16.83 -1.30
C MET A 113 -5.24 17.27 -0.46
N PRO A 114 -4.05 16.79 -0.78
CA PRO A 114 -2.83 17.25 -0.12
C PRO A 114 -2.51 18.69 -0.50
N SER A 115 -2.07 19.49 0.46
CA SER A 115 -1.48 20.82 0.21
C SER A 115 0.00 20.73 -0.13
N VAL A 116 0.64 19.64 0.29
CA VAL A 116 2.03 19.29 0.02
C VAL A 116 2.07 18.31 -1.15
N SER A 117 2.90 18.58 -2.16
CA SER A 117 3.07 17.67 -3.29
C SER A 117 3.86 16.41 -2.89
N ALA A 118 3.73 15.34 -3.67
CA ALA A 118 4.49 14.10 -3.49
C ALA A 118 6.01 14.35 -3.57
N GLU A 119 6.45 15.23 -4.49
CA GLU A 119 7.86 15.62 -4.64
C GLU A 119 8.39 16.29 -3.38
N SER A 120 7.62 17.22 -2.82
CA SER A 120 7.99 17.91 -1.58
C SER A 120 8.07 16.94 -0.41
N ALA A 121 7.13 15.99 -0.30
CA ALA A 121 7.14 14.96 0.72
C ALA A 121 8.36 14.03 0.58
N VAL A 122 8.72 13.64 -0.65
CA VAL A 122 9.93 12.86 -0.92
C VAL A 122 11.18 13.62 -0.46
N GLN A 123 11.30 14.92 -0.77
CA GLN A 123 12.43 15.73 -0.32
C GLN A 123 12.53 15.80 1.20
N SER A 124 11.40 15.95 1.90
CA SER A 124 11.37 15.95 3.37
C SER A 124 11.81 14.60 3.94
N ALA A 125 11.30 13.50 3.39
CA ALA A 125 11.69 12.16 3.82
C ALA A 125 13.18 11.87 3.59
N LEU A 126 13.72 12.27 2.43
CA LEU A 126 15.15 12.15 2.11
C LEU A 126 16.02 12.99 3.07
N SER A 127 15.60 14.22 3.33
CA SER A 127 16.31 15.11 4.27
C SER A 127 16.33 14.53 5.68
N ASP A 128 15.20 14.02 6.15
CA ASP A 128 15.07 13.39 7.47
C ASP A 128 15.99 12.15 7.61
N ARG A 129 16.13 11.35 6.54
CA ARG A 129 17.03 10.19 6.51
C ARG A 129 18.48 10.51 6.15
N GLY A 130 18.83 11.79 5.98
CA GLY A 130 20.18 12.22 5.61
C GLY A 130 20.61 11.79 4.22
N MET A 131 19.64 11.39 3.36
CA MET A 131 19.90 10.99 1.99
C MET A 131 20.00 12.23 1.08
N ARG A 132 21.04 12.30 0.27
CA ARG A 132 21.30 13.45 -0.61
C ARG A 132 21.34 12.99 -2.07
N PRO A 133 20.23 13.13 -2.82
CA PRO A 133 20.21 12.79 -4.22
C PRO A 133 21.02 13.79 -5.04
N SER A 134 21.62 13.30 -6.11
CA SER A 134 22.29 14.14 -7.13
C SER A 134 21.32 14.67 -8.18
N GLN A 135 20.09 14.20 -8.17
CA GLN A 135 19.05 14.54 -9.14
C GLN A 135 17.78 14.98 -8.42
N MET A 136 16.97 15.80 -9.09
CA MET A 136 15.64 16.19 -8.56
C MET A 136 14.67 15.00 -8.61
N ALA A 137 13.69 15.01 -7.69
CA ALA A 137 12.57 14.08 -7.72
C ALA A 137 11.64 14.44 -8.88
N ILE A 138 11.73 13.68 -9.98
CA ILE A 138 10.85 13.83 -11.15
C ILE A 138 9.92 12.61 -11.18
N PRO A 139 8.59 12.80 -11.17
CA PRO A 139 7.65 11.70 -11.29
C PRO A 139 7.85 10.93 -12.60
N ILE A 140 7.89 9.59 -12.50
CA ILE A 140 7.95 8.68 -13.67
C ILE A 140 6.62 7.95 -13.89
N ALA A 141 5.79 7.84 -12.86
CA ALA A 141 4.44 7.31 -12.96
C ALA A 141 3.53 7.93 -11.88
N THR A 142 2.25 8.06 -12.23
CA THR A 142 1.20 8.50 -11.30
C THR A 142 0.01 7.56 -11.43
N ARG A 143 -0.50 7.06 -10.31
CA ARG A 143 -1.62 6.11 -10.23
C ARG A 143 -2.65 6.56 -9.20
N ASP A 144 -3.79 5.87 -9.15
CA ASP A 144 -4.83 6.06 -8.14
C ASP A 144 -5.32 7.52 -8.04
N ASN A 145 -5.59 8.14 -9.19
CA ASN A 145 -6.02 9.54 -9.28
C ASN A 145 -5.03 10.54 -8.62
N GLY A 146 -3.73 10.26 -8.67
CA GLY A 146 -2.71 11.11 -8.05
C GLY A 146 -2.36 10.75 -6.61
N HIS A 147 -2.99 9.72 -6.05
CA HIS A 147 -2.70 9.27 -4.67
C HIS A 147 -1.44 8.42 -4.56
N THR A 148 -0.90 7.95 -5.68
CA THR A 148 0.36 7.21 -5.74
C THR A 148 1.25 7.81 -6.81
N VAL A 149 2.43 8.28 -6.42
CA VAL A 149 3.43 8.85 -7.32
C VAL A 149 4.74 8.09 -7.18
N GLU A 150 5.29 7.67 -8.31
CA GLU A 150 6.55 6.95 -8.37
C GLU A 150 7.62 7.85 -8.99
N PHE A 151 8.81 7.82 -8.40
CA PHE A 151 10.00 8.55 -8.81
C PHE A 151 11.12 7.55 -9.15
N SER A 152 12.08 7.97 -9.95
CA SER A 152 13.29 7.18 -10.17
C SER A 152 14.03 6.95 -8.84
N ASP A 153 15.02 6.06 -8.85
CA ASP A 153 15.90 5.77 -7.73
C ASP A 153 16.81 6.95 -7.32
N MET A 154 16.81 8.04 -8.12
CA MET A 154 17.64 9.25 -8.00
C MET A 154 19.13 8.98 -7.74
N GLY A 155 19.60 7.79 -8.11
CA GLY A 155 20.97 7.31 -7.89
C GLY A 155 21.30 6.88 -6.45
N ILE A 156 20.36 7.03 -5.50
CA ILE A 156 20.58 6.84 -4.07
C ILE A 156 19.75 5.69 -3.46
N SER A 157 18.70 5.24 -4.13
CA SER A 157 17.85 4.14 -3.68
C SER A 157 18.12 2.88 -4.51
N ARG A 158 17.93 1.69 -3.93
CA ARG A 158 18.00 0.40 -4.64
C ARG A 158 16.77 0.14 -5.50
N GLU A 159 15.67 0.80 -5.17
CA GLU A 159 14.38 0.69 -5.84
C GLU A 159 13.87 2.10 -6.19
N ASN A 160 12.89 2.18 -7.09
CA ASN A 160 12.15 3.40 -7.32
C ASN A 160 11.52 3.90 -6.02
N ILE A 161 11.58 5.21 -5.80
CA ILE A 161 10.99 5.85 -4.64
C ILE A 161 9.50 6.03 -4.91
N THR A 162 8.65 5.63 -3.96
CA THR A 162 7.20 5.76 -4.09
C THR A 162 6.67 6.63 -2.97
N ALA A 163 5.81 7.58 -3.29
CA ALA A 163 5.01 8.33 -2.33
C ALA A 163 3.54 7.97 -2.55
N GLN A 164 2.87 7.49 -1.50
CA GLN A 164 1.45 7.12 -1.53
C GLN A 164 0.69 7.81 -0.40
N LEU A 165 -0.49 8.33 -0.71
CA LEU A 165 -1.36 8.94 0.30
C LEU A 165 -2.00 7.88 1.20
N TYR A 166 -1.94 8.15 2.50
CA TYR A 166 -2.58 7.39 3.56
C TYR A 166 -3.24 8.33 4.57
N TRP A 167 -4.32 7.86 5.18
CA TRP A 167 -4.75 8.37 6.47
C TRP A 167 -3.91 7.71 7.54
N VAL A 168 -3.13 8.50 8.28
CA VAL A 168 -2.24 8.00 9.34
C VAL A 168 -2.87 8.27 10.70
N PRO A 169 -3.24 7.23 11.46
CA PRO A 169 -3.66 7.38 12.84
C PRO A 169 -2.51 7.92 13.68
N VAL A 170 -2.74 9.01 14.40
CA VAL A 170 -1.79 9.54 15.37
C VAL A 170 -2.21 9.06 16.74
N GLU A 171 -1.33 8.27 17.35
CA GLU A 171 -1.56 7.67 18.67
C GLU A 171 -0.97 8.55 19.76
N GLU A 172 -1.67 8.64 20.87
CA GLU A 172 -1.21 9.31 22.09
C GLU A 172 -1.43 8.37 23.27
N THR A 173 -0.51 8.43 24.23
CA THR A 173 -0.63 7.63 25.46
C THR A 173 -1.38 8.43 26.52
N TYR A 174 -2.55 7.93 26.94
CA TYR A 174 -3.34 8.49 28.01
C TYR A 174 -3.56 7.43 29.09
N ASN A 175 -3.15 7.71 30.33
CA ASN A 175 -3.24 6.78 31.46
C ASN A 175 -2.69 5.37 31.15
N ASN A 176 -1.50 5.29 30.57
CA ASN A 176 -0.85 4.05 30.10
C ASN A 176 -1.61 3.27 29.02
N THR A 177 -2.60 3.89 28.40
CA THR A 177 -3.35 3.30 27.29
C THR A 177 -3.03 4.08 26.00
N VAL A 178 -2.65 3.37 24.95
CA VAL A 178 -2.46 3.98 23.63
C VAL A 178 -3.82 4.16 22.97
N VAL A 179 -4.14 5.39 22.60
CA VAL A 179 -5.40 5.75 21.94
C VAL A 179 -5.13 6.54 20.67
N VAL A 180 -5.93 6.32 19.63
CA VAL A 180 -5.90 7.18 18.45
C VAL A 180 -6.52 8.51 18.84
N SER A 181 -5.74 9.59 18.84
CA SER A 181 -6.20 10.94 19.18
C SER A 181 -6.74 11.70 17.98
N ARG A 182 -6.14 11.49 16.82
CA ARG A 182 -6.53 12.10 15.55
C ARG A 182 -6.04 11.26 14.37
N ILE A 183 -6.48 11.61 13.18
CA ILE A 183 -5.99 11.05 11.93
C ILE A 183 -5.49 12.18 11.04
N GLU A 184 -4.35 11.98 10.38
CA GLU A 184 -3.72 12.95 9.50
C GLU A 184 -3.59 12.40 8.09
N LEU A 185 -3.84 13.22 7.05
CA LEU A 185 -3.49 12.86 5.69
C LEU A 185 -1.97 12.99 5.52
N ALA A 186 -1.33 11.96 5.03
CA ALA A 186 0.13 11.92 4.87
C ALA A 186 0.54 11.22 3.57
N TRP A 187 1.66 11.65 3.04
CA TRP A 187 2.41 10.88 2.06
C TRP A 187 3.29 9.86 2.80
N GLN A 188 3.07 8.58 2.57
CA GLN A 188 4.01 7.54 2.96
C GLN A 188 5.06 7.37 1.86
N VAL A 189 6.30 7.69 2.21
CA VAL A 189 7.44 7.64 1.28
C VAL A 189 8.26 6.39 1.56
N LYS A 190 8.39 5.53 0.55
CA LYS A 190 9.25 4.35 0.59
C LYS A 190 10.66 4.72 0.15
N LEU A 191 11.66 4.47 1.01
CA LEU A 191 13.07 4.70 0.76
C LEU A 191 13.88 3.43 1.05
N VAL A 192 14.68 2.99 0.07
CA VAL A 192 15.53 1.79 0.18
C VAL A 192 16.97 2.18 -0.16
N PRO A 193 17.76 2.72 0.78
CA PRO A 193 19.07 3.29 0.51
C PRO A 193 20.03 2.30 -0.15
N LYS A 194 20.89 2.75 -1.08
CA LYS A 194 21.97 1.94 -1.65
C LYS A 194 23.11 1.69 -0.65
N THR A 195 23.22 2.54 0.36
CA THR A 195 24.35 2.56 1.32
C THR A 195 24.10 1.76 2.59
N SER A 196 22.88 1.24 2.77
CA SER A 196 22.51 0.41 3.93
C SER A 196 21.50 -0.66 3.54
N SER A 197 21.21 -1.60 4.44
CA SER A 197 20.14 -2.59 4.28
C SER A 197 18.75 -2.03 4.61
N ASP A 198 18.66 -0.80 5.08
CA ASP A 198 17.41 -0.20 5.52
C ASP A 198 16.30 -0.21 4.48
N TYR A 199 15.06 -0.32 4.99
CA TYR A 199 13.82 -0.25 4.23
C TYR A 199 12.86 0.68 5.01
N TRP A 200 12.92 1.97 4.68
CA TRP A 200 12.17 3.00 5.40
C TRP A 200 10.81 3.26 4.77
N MET A 201 9.78 3.34 5.62
CA MET A 201 8.49 3.93 5.31
C MET A 201 8.34 5.21 6.16
N VAL A 202 8.45 6.36 5.53
CA VAL A 202 8.41 7.67 6.20
C VAL A 202 7.07 8.33 5.94
N ASN A 203 6.32 8.65 6.98
CA ASN A 203 5.02 9.31 6.88
C ASN A 203 5.20 10.84 7.00
N VAL A 204 4.95 11.56 5.92
CA VAL A 204 5.08 13.01 5.80
C VAL A 204 3.71 13.65 5.75
N ASN A 205 3.39 14.53 6.69
CA ASN A 205 2.11 15.22 6.74
C ASN A 205 1.80 15.94 5.41
N ALA A 206 0.67 15.65 4.81
CA ALA A 206 0.27 16.19 3.51
C ALA A 206 -0.20 17.66 3.54
N SER A 207 -0.22 18.30 4.73
CA SER A 207 -0.60 19.69 4.89
C SER A 207 0.56 20.63 5.16
N ASP A 208 1.56 20.18 5.94
CA ASP A 208 2.66 21.03 6.43
C ASP A 208 4.06 20.44 6.26
N ASN A 209 4.19 19.28 5.61
CA ASN A 209 5.46 18.61 5.31
C ASN A 209 6.24 18.06 6.52
N ARG A 210 5.62 18.07 7.71
CA ARG A 210 6.24 17.55 8.94
C ARG A 210 6.25 16.01 8.92
N ILE A 211 7.31 15.42 9.46
CA ILE A 211 7.36 13.97 9.66
C ILE A 211 6.41 13.59 10.80
N LEU A 212 5.47 12.68 10.51
CA LEU A 212 4.53 12.14 11.50
C LEU A 212 5.06 10.88 12.19
N GLY A 213 5.93 10.14 11.52
CA GLY A 213 6.52 8.92 12.00
C GLY A 213 7.22 8.16 10.89
N MET A 214 7.89 7.08 11.25
CA MET A 214 8.58 6.21 10.30
C MET A 214 8.68 4.80 10.85
N ASP A 215 8.75 3.83 9.94
CA ASP A 215 9.02 2.44 10.23
C ASP A 215 10.21 1.96 9.40
N ASN A 216 11.07 1.13 10.00
CA ASN A 216 12.12 0.42 9.28
C ASN A 216 11.75 -1.05 9.21
N PHE A 217 11.47 -1.54 8.00
CA PHE A 217 11.09 -2.94 7.74
C PHE A 217 12.28 -3.84 7.44
N THR A 218 13.49 -3.39 7.76
CA THR A 218 14.69 -4.23 7.63
C THR A 218 14.67 -5.31 8.70
N ASP A 219 14.75 -6.56 8.26
CA ASP A 219 15.03 -7.68 9.16
C ASP A 219 16.55 -7.75 9.37
N TYR A 220 17.01 -7.42 10.57
CA TYR A 220 18.40 -7.61 10.97
C TYR A 220 18.53 -9.00 11.54
N ASP A 221 18.80 -9.98 10.67
CA ASP A 221 19.17 -11.34 11.10
C ASP A 221 20.39 -11.27 12.02
N HIS A 222 20.17 -11.52 13.29
CA HIS A 222 21.25 -11.69 14.28
C HIS A 222 21.89 -13.08 14.16
N TRP A 223 22.31 -13.47 12.96
CA TRP A 223 23.11 -14.64 12.72
C TRP A 223 24.54 -14.38 13.22
N GLY A 224 24.77 -14.43 14.51
CA GLY A 224 26.12 -14.22 15.04
C GLY A 224 26.26 -14.06 16.53
N SER A 225 25.20 -14.08 17.32
CA SER A 225 25.35 -14.23 18.79
C SER A 225 25.54 -15.70 19.11
N PRO A 226 26.73 -16.13 19.62
CA PRO A 226 26.86 -17.47 20.12
C PRO A 226 25.84 -17.66 21.23
N LEU A 227 25.02 -18.72 21.14
CA LEU A 227 24.17 -19.17 22.23
C LEU A 227 25.08 -19.32 23.45
N GLN A 228 24.97 -18.42 24.44
CA GLN A 228 25.55 -18.64 25.72
C GLN A 228 24.80 -19.81 26.36
N ALA A 229 25.39 -21.00 26.27
CA ALA A 229 24.96 -22.15 27.04
C ALA A 229 25.22 -21.84 28.53
N ASN A 230 24.16 -21.72 29.32
CA ASN A 230 24.21 -21.82 30.75
C ASN A 230 24.06 -23.27 31.18
#